data_1333fd3b0f55de07b7d7aefba3c35b45
#
_entry.id   1333fd3b0f55de07b7d7aefba3c35b45
#
_cell.length_a   1.000
_cell.length_b   1.000
_cell.length_c   1.000
_cell.angle_alpha   90.00
_cell.angle_beta   90.00
_cell.angle_gamma   90.00
#
_symmetry.space_group_name_H-M   'P 1'
#
loop_
_entity.id
_entity.type
_entity.pdbx_description
1 polymer ?
#
loop_
_entity_poly.entity_id
_entity_poly.type
_entity_poly.pdbx_seq_one_letter_code
_entity_poly.pdbx_strand_id
1 'polypeptide(L)'
;MKIGIISDTHSYLDPKVKSYFKDCDQLWHAGDIGDEEVADELEAFKPTIFVYGNIDNQKMRVRYPKNQIFECGGLKVFMTHIGGYPPNYKPEIRKQLDEIKPDIFVCGHSHILKIMPDQKRKLIHFNSGAAGKHGFHHVRTLIRLEINNAKIVNVEVIELGKRAAL
;
A
#
# COMPACT_ATOMS: atom_id res chain seq x y z
N MET A 1 -16.37 -3.96 2.91
CA MET A 1 -15.07 -4.64 2.70
C MET A 1 -14.03 -4.01 3.59
N LYS A 2 -13.24 -4.86 4.25
CA LYS A 2 -12.11 -4.43 5.07
C LYS A 2 -10.80 -4.77 4.36
N ILE A 3 -9.93 -3.81 4.22
CA ILE A 3 -8.70 -3.89 3.45
C ILE A 3 -7.51 -3.59 4.35
N GLY A 4 -6.46 -4.41 4.27
CA GLY A 4 -5.15 -4.11 4.84
C GLY A 4 -4.23 -3.51 3.80
N ILE A 5 -3.63 -2.36 4.07
CA ILE A 5 -2.63 -1.72 3.20
C ILE A 5 -1.26 -1.82 3.88
N ILE A 6 -0.31 -2.37 3.15
CA ILE A 6 1.07 -2.62 3.58
C ILE A 6 2.04 -2.22 2.47
N SER A 7 3.23 -1.79 2.81
CA SER A 7 4.29 -1.44 1.85
C SER A 7 5.67 -1.59 2.45
N ASP A 8 6.67 -1.64 1.59
CA ASP A 8 8.08 -1.51 1.97
C ASP A 8 8.48 -2.52 3.06
N THR A 9 8.15 -3.79 2.82
CA THR A 9 8.48 -4.91 3.70
C THR A 9 9.97 -5.28 3.65
N HIS A 10 10.63 -5.06 2.50
CA HIS A 10 12.07 -5.32 2.33
C HIS A 10 12.49 -6.66 2.90
N SER A 11 11.86 -7.75 2.45
CA SER A 11 12.11 -9.13 2.87
C SER A 11 11.80 -9.43 4.35
N TYR A 12 11.12 -8.53 5.06
CA TYR A 12 10.71 -8.74 6.45
C TYR A 12 9.22 -8.59 6.64
N LEU A 13 8.54 -9.66 6.98
CA LEU A 13 7.14 -9.66 7.38
C LEU A 13 7.02 -9.85 8.89
N ASP A 14 6.54 -8.82 9.60
CA ASP A 14 6.31 -8.91 11.03
C ASP A 14 5.18 -9.91 11.31
N PRO A 15 5.38 -10.90 12.20
CA PRO A 15 4.33 -11.88 12.54
C PRO A 15 3.00 -11.26 13.01
N LYS A 16 3.05 -10.04 13.55
CA LYS A 16 1.85 -9.31 13.99
C LYS A 16 0.95 -8.86 12.83
N VAL A 17 1.48 -8.75 11.60
CA VAL A 17 0.72 -8.33 10.41
C VAL A 17 -0.52 -9.21 10.24
N LYS A 18 -0.36 -10.53 10.33
CA LYS A 18 -1.50 -11.46 10.22
C LYS A 18 -2.55 -11.25 11.32
N SER A 19 -2.11 -10.99 12.55
CA SER A 19 -3.02 -10.70 13.66
C SER A 19 -3.83 -9.42 13.41
N TYR A 20 -3.18 -8.36 12.96
CA TYR A 20 -3.85 -7.09 12.67
C TYR A 20 -4.79 -7.17 11.45
N PHE A 21 -4.43 -7.98 10.45
CA PHE A 21 -5.21 -8.13 9.21
C PHE A 21 -6.14 -9.34 9.19
N LYS A 22 -6.32 -10.04 10.34
CA LYS A 22 -7.17 -11.25 10.41
C LYS A 22 -8.59 -11.04 9.90
N ASP A 23 -9.17 -9.87 10.18
CA ASP A 23 -10.54 -9.51 9.82
C ASP A 23 -10.64 -8.74 8.49
N CYS A 24 -9.51 -8.59 7.76
CA CYS A 24 -9.50 -8.01 6.42
C CYS A 24 -9.96 -9.03 5.38
N ASP A 25 -10.69 -8.56 4.39
CA ASP A 25 -11.15 -9.37 3.26
C ASP A 25 -10.06 -9.50 2.19
N GLN A 26 -9.21 -8.47 2.06
CA GLN A 26 -8.18 -8.34 1.04
C GLN A 26 -7.00 -7.51 1.56
N LEU A 27 -5.80 -7.75 1.00
CA LEU A 27 -4.61 -6.95 1.26
C LEU A 27 -4.13 -6.23 -0.01
N TRP A 28 -3.55 -5.05 0.16
CA TRP A 28 -2.87 -4.30 -0.90
C TRP A 28 -1.43 -4.04 -0.49
N HIS A 29 -0.48 -4.52 -1.30
CA HIS A 29 0.95 -4.31 -1.06
C HIS A 29 1.52 -3.35 -2.09
N ALA A 30 1.93 -2.17 -1.65
CA ALA A 30 2.36 -1.07 -2.52
C ALA A 30 3.85 -1.11 -2.92
N GLY A 31 4.46 -2.31 -2.99
CA GLY A 31 5.80 -2.52 -3.54
C GLY A 31 6.94 -2.52 -2.52
N ASP A 32 8.16 -2.74 -3.01
CA ASP A 32 9.36 -3.03 -2.23
C ASP A 32 9.13 -4.22 -1.29
N ILE A 33 8.69 -5.32 -1.89
CA ILE A 33 8.33 -6.56 -1.21
C ILE A 33 9.60 -7.23 -0.68
N GLY A 34 10.60 -7.39 -1.55
CA GLY A 34 11.85 -8.08 -1.27
C GLY A 34 11.79 -9.53 -1.73
N ASP A 35 11.94 -10.48 -0.80
CA ASP A 35 12.00 -11.90 -1.12
C ASP A 35 10.60 -12.46 -1.44
N GLU A 36 10.57 -13.52 -2.27
CA GLU A 36 9.33 -14.18 -2.72
C GLU A 36 8.52 -14.73 -1.54
N GLU A 37 9.19 -15.15 -0.47
CA GLU A 37 8.58 -15.72 0.73
C GLU A 37 7.59 -14.75 1.39
N VAL A 38 7.86 -13.44 1.37
CA VAL A 38 6.93 -12.44 1.89
C VAL A 38 5.64 -12.41 1.08
N ALA A 39 5.76 -12.46 -0.23
CA ALA A 39 4.59 -12.47 -1.12
C ALA A 39 3.79 -13.76 -0.96
N ASP A 40 4.48 -14.91 -0.94
CA ASP A 40 3.86 -16.23 -0.76
C ASP A 40 3.12 -16.31 0.58
N GLU A 41 3.71 -15.78 1.63
CA GLU A 41 3.12 -15.77 2.97
C GLU A 41 1.85 -14.88 3.04
N LEU A 42 1.85 -13.73 2.36
CA LEU A 42 0.69 -12.84 2.28
C LEU A 42 -0.42 -13.44 1.42
N GLU A 43 -0.10 -14.02 0.26
CA GLU A 43 -1.08 -14.68 -0.63
C GLU A 43 -1.71 -15.91 0.01
N ALA A 44 -0.92 -16.69 0.77
CA ALA A 44 -1.45 -17.83 1.53
C ALA A 44 -2.37 -17.40 2.68
N PHE A 45 -2.19 -16.18 3.18
CA PHE A 45 -2.99 -15.65 4.29
C PHE A 45 -4.31 -15.01 3.80
N LYS A 46 -4.26 -14.14 2.78
CA LYS A 46 -5.43 -13.42 2.26
C LYS A 46 -5.27 -13.12 0.76
N PRO A 47 -6.37 -12.97 0.01
CA PRO A 47 -6.30 -12.40 -1.33
C PRO A 47 -5.52 -11.08 -1.30
N THR A 48 -4.41 -11.00 -2.04
CA THR A 48 -3.52 -9.84 -2.01
C THR A 48 -3.27 -9.29 -3.41
N ILE A 49 -3.41 -7.98 -3.57
CA ILE A 49 -3.06 -7.25 -4.79
C ILE A 49 -1.69 -6.59 -4.55
N PHE A 50 -0.75 -6.87 -5.45
CA PHE A 50 0.61 -6.35 -5.38
C PHE A 50 0.93 -5.44 -6.56
N VAL A 51 1.82 -4.48 -6.31
CA VAL A 51 2.69 -3.87 -7.32
C VAL A 51 4.14 -4.12 -6.92
N TYR A 52 5.07 -4.18 -7.88
CA TYR A 52 6.49 -4.23 -7.53
C TYR A 52 7.04 -2.85 -7.24
N GLY A 53 8.07 -2.77 -6.40
CA GLY A 53 8.84 -1.56 -6.12
C GLY A 53 10.21 -1.55 -6.78
N ASN A 54 10.99 -0.52 -6.48
CA ASN A 54 12.31 -0.33 -7.11
C ASN A 54 13.37 -1.35 -6.66
N ILE A 55 13.26 -1.91 -5.45
CA ILE A 55 14.21 -2.94 -4.99
C ILE A 55 13.82 -4.36 -5.42
N ASP A 56 12.61 -4.55 -5.90
CA ASP A 56 12.12 -5.87 -6.28
C ASP A 56 12.86 -6.41 -7.51
N ASN A 57 13.28 -7.66 -7.44
CA ASN A 57 14.07 -8.33 -8.45
C ASN A 57 13.24 -8.72 -9.69
N GLN A 58 13.91 -9.27 -10.71
CA GLN A 58 13.26 -9.65 -11.96
C GLN A 58 12.13 -10.66 -11.77
N LYS A 59 12.24 -11.62 -10.85
CA LYS A 59 11.18 -12.59 -10.59
C LYS A 59 9.92 -11.92 -10.06
N MET A 60 10.07 -10.98 -9.11
CA MET A 60 8.94 -10.22 -8.56
C MET A 60 8.30 -9.31 -9.61
N ARG A 61 9.11 -8.72 -10.51
CA ARG A 61 8.60 -7.88 -11.61
C ARG A 61 7.89 -8.66 -12.71
N VAL A 62 8.19 -9.92 -12.88
CA VAL A 62 7.43 -10.82 -13.76
C VAL A 62 6.13 -11.26 -13.11
N ARG A 63 6.15 -11.49 -11.79
CA ARG A 63 4.98 -11.96 -11.02
C ARG A 63 3.93 -10.85 -10.81
N TYR A 64 4.36 -9.62 -10.58
CA TYR A 64 3.49 -8.50 -10.26
C TYR A 64 3.72 -7.33 -11.21
N PRO A 65 2.67 -6.54 -11.56
CA PRO A 65 2.81 -5.37 -12.41
C PRO A 65 3.40 -4.17 -11.66
N LYS A 66 3.87 -3.17 -12.42
CA LYS A 66 4.30 -1.89 -11.88
C LYS A 66 3.14 -1.09 -11.28
N ASN A 67 2.00 -1.12 -11.96
CA ASN A 67 0.80 -0.37 -11.60
C ASN A 67 -0.41 -1.30 -11.58
N GLN A 68 -1.35 -1.06 -10.68
CA GLN A 68 -2.64 -1.74 -10.63
C GLN A 68 -3.78 -0.71 -10.67
N ILE A 69 -4.77 -1.01 -11.49
CA ILE A 69 -6.04 -0.27 -11.54
C ILE A 69 -7.13 -1.30 -11.34
N PHE A 70 -7.93 -1.15 -10.31
CA PHE A 70 -8.98 -2.11 -9.98
C PHE A 70 -10.13 -1.43 -9.23
N GLU A 71 -11.24 -2.15 -9.09
CA GLU A 71 -12.38 -1.71 -8.28
C GLU A 71 -12.43 -2.45 -6.97
N CYS A 72 -12.76 -1.74 -5.90
CA CYS A 72 -12.96 -2.31 -4.57
C CYS A 72 -14.12 -1.61 -3.87
N GLY A 73 -15.14 -2.38 -3.51
CA GLY A 73 -16.31 -1.85 -2.81
C GLY A 73 -17.06 -0.72 -3.55
N GLY A 74 -16.97 -0.68 -4.89
CA GLY A 74 -17.55 0.36 -5.75
C GLY A 74 -16.68 1.60 -5.91
N LEU A 75 -15.43 1.59 -5.42
CA LEU A 75 -14.43 2.64 -5.60
C LEU A 75 -13.35 2.20 -6.56
N LYS A 76 -12.92 3.09 -7.45
CA LYS A 76 -11.79 2.87 -8.35
C LYS A 76 -10.49 3.16 -7.62
N VAL A 77 -9.59 2.19 -7.65
CA VAL A 77 -8.27 2.26 -6.99
C VAL A 77 -7.17 2.29 -8.04
N PHE A 78 -6.22 3.19 -7.88
CA PHE A 78 -4.95 3.17 -8.58
C PHE A 78 -3.84 2.96 -7.56
N MET A 79 -3.00 1.95 -7.79
CA MET A 79 -1.86 1.62 -6.93
C MET A 79 -0.58 1.55 -7.74
N THR A 80 0.50 2.16 -7.22
CA THR A 80 1.86 2.12 -7.75
C THR A 80 2.85 2.25 -6.59
N HIS A 81 4.13 1.90 -6.80
CA HIS A 81 5.09 2.04 -5.71
C HIS A 81 5.57 3.49 -5.52
N ILE A 82 6.06 4.13 -6.59
CA ILE A 82 6.63 5.48 -6.52
C ILE A 82 5.63 6.49 -7.06
N GLY A 83 4.93 7.21 -6.19
CA GLY A 83 3.84 8.11 -6.57
C GLY A 83 4.03 9.58 -6.20
N GLY A 84 4.69 9.85 -5.11
CA GLY A 84 4.64 11.15 -4.44
C GLY A 84 3.36 11.31 -3.61
N TYR A 85 2.91 12.54 -3.42
CA TYR A 85 1.73 12.85 -2.60
C TYR A 85 1.11 14.18 -3.04
N PRO A 86 -0.16 14.47 -2.71
CA PRO A 86 -0.79 15.75 -3.06
C PRO A 86 -0.07 16.95 -2.44
N PRO A 87 0.21 18.03 -3.17
CA PRO A 87 0.10 18.20 -4.62
C PRO A 87 1.36 17.77 -5.40
N ASN A 88 2.36 17.19 -4.71
CA ASN A 88 3.72 16.93 -5.21
C ASN A 88 3.86 15.50 -5.78
N TYR A 89 3.01 15.15 -6.73
CA TYR A 89 3.13 13.89 -7.45
C TYR A 89 4.29 13.90 -8.45
N LYS A 90 4.86 12.73 -8.74
CA LYS A 90 5.73 12.56 -9.91
C LYS A 90 4.97 12.96 -11.18
N PRO A 91 5.62 13.59 -12.19
CA PRO A 91 4.93 14.08 -13.38
C PRO A 91 4.11 13.00 -14.12
N GLU A 92 4.69 11.80 -14.31
CA GLU A 92 4.00 10.68 -14.93
C GLU A 92 2.77 10.21 -14.12
N ILE A 93 2.87 10.22 -12.78
CA ILE A 93 1.76 9.82 -11.90
C ILE A 93 0.66 10.88 -11.95
N ARG A 94 1.01 12.16 -11.97
CA ARG A 94 0.05 13.25 -12.13
C ARG A 94 -0.80 13.07 -13.39
N LYS A 95 -0.15 12.77 -14.52
CA LYS A 95 -0.82 12.51 -15.79
C LYS A 95 -1.76 11.30 -15.68
N GLN A 96 -1.28 10.19 -15.11
CA GLN A 96 -2.09 8.99 -14.91
C GLN A 96 -3.29 9.24 -14.00
N LEU A 97 -3.12 9.98 -12.91
CA LEU A 97 -4.23 10.35 -12.02
C LEU A 97 -5.30 11.19 -12.73
N ASP A 98 -4.89 12.12 -13.60
CA ASP A 98 -5.81 12.96 -14.38
C ASP A 98 -6.57 12.14 -15.47
N GLU A 99 -5.95 11.08 -16.00
CA GLU A 99 -6.55 10.17 -17.00
C GLU A 99 -7.43 9.09 -16.35
N ILE A 100 -6.94 8.40 -15.31
CA ILE A 100 -7.61 7.29 -14.63
C ILE A 100 -8.78 7.79 -13.79
N LYS A 101 -8.61 8.93 -13.12
CA LYS A 101 -9.55 9.53 -12.17
C LYS A 101 -9.97 8.51 -11.09
N PRO A 102 -9.02 7.98 -10.30
CA PRO A 102 -9.35 7.06 -9.23
C PRO A 102 -10.00 7.79 -8.05
N ASP A 103 -10.77 7.05 -7.24
CA ASP A 103 -11.27 7.52 -5.94
C ASP A 103 -10.22 7.37 -4.84
N ILE A 104 -9.36 6.34 -4.98
CA ILE A 104 -8.29 6.00 -4.06
C ILE A 104 -6.97 5.89 -4.82
N PHE A 105 -5.93 6.56 -4.32
CA PHE A 105 -4.56 6.41 -4.80
C PHE A 105 -3.66 5.88 -3.70
N VAL A 106 -2.98 4.75 -3.96
CA VAL A 106 -2.09 4.08 -3.01
C VAL A 106 -0.67 4.05 -3.55
N CYS A 107 0.30 4.44 -2.73
CA CYS A 107 1.72 4.25 -3.04
C CYS A 107 2.55 3.95 -1.78
N GLY A 108 3.84 3.69 -1.97
CA GLY A 108 4.84 3.42 -0.93
C GLY A 108 6.09 4.29 -1.10
N HIS A 109 7.25 3.64 -1.05
CA HIS A 109 8.57 4.18 -1.35
C HIS A 109 9.14 5.21 -0.37
N SER A 110 8.39 6.20 0.04
CA SER A 110 8.88 7.23 0.97
C SER A 110 9.08 6.74 2.40
N HIS A 111 8.53 5.58 2.74
CA HIS A 111 8.45 5.03 4.11
C HIS A 111 7.71 5.94 5.09
N ILE A 112 7.02 6.96 4.60
CA ILE A 112 6.31 7.95 5.42
C ILE A 112 4.81 7.68 5.36
N LEU A 113 4.22 7.34 6.50
CA LEU A 113 2.78 7.25 6.64
C LEU A 113 2.13 8.57 6.23
N LYS A 114 1.21 8.50 5.26
CA LYS A 114 0.51 9.70 4.78
C LYS A 114 -0.89 9.34 4.28
N ILE A 115 -1.88 10.00 4.83
CA ILE A 115 -3.28 9.90 4.42
C ILE A 115 -3.76 11.32 4.16
N MET A 116 -4.05 11.64 2.89
CA MET A 116 -4.38 13.00 2.47
C MET A 116 -5.46 13.04 1.39
N PRO A 117 -6.47 13.92 1.52
CA PRO A 117 -7.35 14.20 0.40
C PRO A 117 -6.63 15.03 -0.67
N ASP A 118 -6.84 14.69 -1.94
CA ASP A 118 -6.56 15.56 -3.08
C ASP A 118 -7.88 16.22 -3.52
N GLN A 119 -8.10 17.44 -3.05
CA GLN A 119 -9.33 18.20 -3.33
C GLN A 119 -9.50 18.45 -4.85
N LYS A 120 -8.40 18.68 -5.56
CA LYS A 120 -8.42 18.96 -7.00
C LYS A 120 -8.93 17.74 -7.79
N ARG A 121 -8.50 16.54 -7.41
CA ARG A 121 -8.82 15.28 -8.11
C ARG A 121 -9.96 14.51 -7.47
N LYS A 122 -10.43 14.95 -6.32
CA LYS A 122 -11.49 14.30 -5.54
C LYS A 122 -11.15 12.87 -5.17
N LEU A 123 -9.88 12.61 -4.87
CA LEU A 123 -9.39 11.30 -4.42
C LEU A 123 -8.81 11.37 -3.01
N ILE A 124 -8.63 10.21 -2.39
CA ILE A 124 -7.87 10.07 -1.14
C ILE A 124 -6.58 9.33 -1.44
N HIS A 125 -5.46 9.93 -1.04
CA HIS A 125 -4.13 9.34 -1.12
C HIS A 125 -3.78 8.59 0.16
N PHE A 126 -3.26 7.36 -0.01
CA PHE A 126 -2.74 6.53 1.07
C PHE A 126 -1.29 6.13 0.80
N ASN A 127 -0.45 6.33 1.79
CA ASN A 127 0.85 5.66 1.93
C ASN A 127 0.88 5.07 3.34
N SER A 128 0.99 3.75 3.44
CA SER A 128 0.96 3.06 4.75
C SER A 128 2.24 3.25 5.57
N GLY A 129 3.23 3.95 5.04
CA GLY A 129 4.57 3.91 5.61
C GLY A 129 5.24 2.56 5.33
N ALA A 130 6.36 2.30 5.96
CA ALA A 130 7.06 1.05 5.82
C ALA A 130 6.68 0.04 6.91
N ALA A 131 6.39 -1.20 6.52
CA ALA A 131 6.17 -2.31 7.45
C ALA A 131 7.46 -3.04 7.82
N GLY A 132 8.49 -2.93 6.97
CA GLY A 132 9.79 -3.56 7.14
C GLY A 132 10.74 -2.79 8.06
N LYS A 133 11.95 -3.34 8.21
CA LYS A 133 13.00 -2.78 9.08
C LYS A 133 14.07 -1.99 8.34
N HIS A 134 14.01 -1.92 7.01
CA HIS A 134 14.97 -1.20 6.19
C HIS A 134 14.50 0.22 5.88
N GLY A 135 15.37 1.22 5.97
CA GLY A 135 15.09 2.61 5.62
C GLY A 135 15.30 3.61 6.75
N PHE A 136 14.77 4.82 6.61
CA PHE A 136 14.97 5.94 7.53
C PHE A 136 13.78 6.23 8.46
N HIS A 137 12.69 5.50 8.32
CA HIS A 137 11.51 5.66 9.19
C HIS A 137 11.81 5.21 10.62
N HIS A 138 11.15 5.84 11.59
CA HIS A 138 11.31 5.52 12.99
C HIS A 138 10.33 4.46 13.48
N VAL A 139 9.11 4.51 12.96
CA VAL A 139 8.00 3.62 13.33
C VAL A 139 7.52 2.88 12.09
N ARG A 140 7.30 1.59 12.24
CA ARG A 140 6.73 0.72 11.20
C ARG A 140 5.20 0.78 11.31
N THR A 141 4.53 0.93 10.18
CA THR A 141 3.09 1.20 10.15
C THR A 141 2.36 0.38 9.10
N LEU A 142 1.06 0.20 9.34
CA LEU A 142 0.07 -0.39 8.43
C LEU A 142 -1.19 0.48 8.44
N ILE A 143 -2.05 0.28 7.45
CA ILE A 143 -3.38 0.89 7.42
C ILE A 143 -4.44 -0.21 7.32
N ARG A 144 -5.54 -0.09 8.08
CA ARG A 144 -6.80 -0.78 7.81
C ARG A 144 -7.80 0.22 7.27
N LEU A 145 -8.41 -0.14 6.16
CA LEU A 145 -9.42 0.65 5.46
C LEU A 145 -10.73 -0.13 5.43
N GLU A 146 -11.84 0.51 5.71
CA GLU A 146 -13.16 -0.08 5.52
C GLU A 146 -13.96 0.70 4.48
N ILE A 147 -14.47 -0.01 3.47
CA ILE A 147 -15.30 0.52 2.38
C ILE A 147 -16.69 -0.11 2.49
N ASN A 148 -17.72 0.73 2.49
CA ASN A 148 -19.11 0.30 2.46
C ASN A 148 -19.91 1.24 1.54
N ASN A 149 -20.74 0.65 0.64
CA ASN A 149 -21.59 1.39 -0.30
C ASN A 149 -20.82 2.49 -1.06
N ALA A 150 -19.69 2.13 -1.67
CA ALA A 150 -18.80 3.03 -2.42
C ALA A 150 -18.31 4.25 -1.60
N LYS A 151 -18.15 4.08 -0.30
CA LYS A 151 -17.63 5.10 0.60
C LYS A 151 -16.61 4.51 1.56
N ILE A 152 -15.55 5.26 1.83
CA ILE A 152 -14.64 4.96 2.92
C ILE A 152 -15.35 5.32 4.22
N VAL A 153 -15.59 4.34 5.08
CA VAL A 153 -16.33 4.51 6.34
C VAL A 153 -15.41 4.46 7.57
N ASN A 154 -14.22 3.86 7.44
CA ASN A 154 -13.22 3.84 8.51
C ASN A 154 -11.80 3.77 7.94
N VAL A 155 -10.88 4.45 8.61
CA VAL A 155 -9.43 4.38 8.35
C VAL A 155 -8.73 4.29 9.69
N GLU A 156 -7.91 3.25 9.87
CA GLU A 156 -7.14 3.03 11.09
C GLU A 156 -5.66 2.87 10.76
N VAL A 157 -4.81 3.59 11.47
CA VAL A 157 -3.36 3.44 11.43
C VAL A 157 -2.93 2.48 12.54
N ILE A 158 -2.10 1.52 12.18
CA ILE A 158 -1.55 0.52 13.10
C ILE A 158 -0.04 0.72 13.18
N GLU A 159 0.47 0.89 14.38
CA GLU A 159 1.91 0.93 14.65
C GLU A 159 2.40 -0.48 15.01
N LEU A 160 3.31 -1.03 14.20
CA LEU A 160 3.97 -2.31 14.47
C LEU A 160 5.09 -2.21 15.49
N GLY A 161 5.52 -0.99 15.80
CA GLY A 161 6.62 -0.68 16.68
C GLY A 161 7.79 0.01 15.98
N LYS A 162 8.89 0.20 16.69
CA LYS A 162 10.09 0.86 16.14
C LYS A 162 10.69 0.05 14.99
N ARG A 163 11.33 0.74 14.02
CA ARG A 163 12.03 0.12 12.90
C ARG A 163 13.15 -0.82 13.37
N ALA A 164 13.97 -0.33 14.28
CA ALA A 164 14.99 -1.13 14.98
C ALA A 164 14.55 -1.32 16.43
N ALA A 165 14.51 -2.56 16.89
CA ALA A 165 14.56 -2.81 18.32
C ALA A 165 15.97 -2.44 18.78
N LEU A 166 16.08 -1.48 19.69
CA LEU A 166 17.31 -1.24 20.47
C LEU A 166 17.45 -2.39 21.44
#